data_6194b06d061320bfe83b403834d6201e
#
_entry.id   6194b06d061320bfe83b403834d6201e
#
_cell.length_a   1.000
_cell.length_b   1.000
_cell.length_c   1.000
_cell.angle_alpha   90.00
_cell.angle_beta   90.00
_cell.angle_gamma   90.00
#
_symmetry.space_group_name_H-M   'P 1'
#
loop_
_entity.id
_entity.type
_entity.pdbx_description
1 polymer ?
#
loop_
_entity_poly.entity_id
_entity_poly.type
_entity_poly.pdbx_seq_one_letter_code
_entity_poly.pdbx_strand_id
1 'polypeptide(L)'
;SNPLSAIEQITYLLFMKQMDELDLKREKDAQFTGDTYTSRFSGSYYLPHDRARAQELEQPKPHETKAGKKAREQELQRLGIDKSTLRWSHFKQLPVTDMLTHVQQKAFPFIKDLNGDGSTFTRHMANAVFIIPSANLLQGAIQIIEDIFIEIERDSRESGHLHQDIQGDVYEMLLNEISSAGKNGQFRTPRHIIKLVSELVNPQLGHRICDPACGTAGFLLDAYQYIVTQLAVKKAKKSQTFKPDEDGFIRTSVSGQLTQDTNCLLYTSPSPRD
;
A
#
# COMPACT_ATOMS: atom_id res chain seq x y z
N SER A 1 0.17 -18.92 19.40
CA SER A 1 -0.11 -18.35 18.06
C SER A 1 1.08 -18.60 17.14
N ASN A 2 0.84 -18.90 15.88
CA ASN A 2 1.90 -19.07 14.89
C ASN A 2 2.56 -17.69 14.63
N PRO A 3 3.88 -17.54 14.77
CA PRO A 3 4.58 -16.26 14.51
C PRO A 3 4.30 -15.70 13.11
N LEU A 4 4.16 -16.55 12.10
CA LEU A 4 3.82 -16.14 10.73
C LEU A 4 2.46 -15.45 10.66
N SER A 5 1.45 -15.96 11.38
CA SER A 5 0.14 -15.31 11.43
C SER A 5 0.21 -13.93 12.10
N ALA A 6 1.05 -13.76 13.11
CA ALA A 6 1.22 -12.45 13.75
C ALA A 6 1.84 -11.43 12.79
N ILE A 7 2.86 -11.84 12.01
CA ILE A 7 3.48 -10.98 10.99
C ILE A 7 2.47 -10.58 9.92
N GLU A 8 1.69 -11.55 9.45
CA GLU A 8 0.65 -11.30 8.47
C GLU A 8 -0.32 -10.21 8.95
N GLN A 9 -0.75 -10.28 10.22
CA GLN A 9 -1.63 -9.26 10.81
C GLN A 9 -0.96 -7.89 10.89
N ILE A 10 0.32 -7.84 11.30
CA ILE A 10 1.09 -6.58 11.33
C ILE A 10 1.25 -6.03 9.90
N THR A 11 1.50 -6.88 8.92
CA THR A 11 1.59 -6.48 7.50
C THR A 11 0.29 -5.81 7.03
N TYR A 12 -0.86 -6.36 7.40
CA TYR A 12 -2.14 -5.74 7.07
C TYR A 12 -2.29 -4.36 7.71
N LEU A 13 -1.91 -4.20 8.97
CA LEU A 13 -1.96 -2.92 9.67
C LEU A 13 -1.02 -1.88 9.02
N LEU A 14 0.22 -2.27 8.71
CA LEU A 14 1.18 -1.42 8.00
C LEU A 14 0.65 -1.00 6.63
N PHE A 15 0.03 -1.92 5.89
CA PHE A 15 -0.58 -1.62 4.60
C PHE A 15 -1.73 -0.62 4.72
N MET A 16 -2.62 -0.79 5.71
CA MET A 16 -3.71 0.15 5.96
C MET A 16 -3.19 1.56 6.27
N LYS A 17 -2.15 1.67 7.11
CA LYS A 17 -1.51 2.94 7.44
C LYS A 17 -0.93 3.60 6.19
N GLN A 18 -0.15 2.87 5.40
CA GLN A 18 0.47 3.40 4.18
C GLN A 18 -0.56 3.88 3.16
N MET A 19 -1.62 3.10 2.98
CA MET A 19 -2.67 3.48 2.04
C MET A 19 -3.32 4.81 2.42
N ASP A 20 -3.59 5.03 3.70
CA ASP A 20 -4.15 6.29 4.18
C ASP A 20 -3.16 7.45 4.06
N GLU A 21 -1.91 7.26 4.46
CA GLU A 21 -0.86 8.30 4.37
C GLU A 21 -0.60 8.73 2.91
N LEU A 22 -0.51 7.78 1.98
CA LEU A 22 -0.35 8.08 0.56
C LEU A 22 -1.55 8.84 -0.01
N ASP A 23 -2.77 8.49 0.41
CA ASP A 23 -3.98 9.15 -0.05
C ASP A 23 -4.06 10.57 0.50
N LEU A 24 -3.79 10.77 1.81
CA LEU A 24 -3.70 12.09 2.44
C LEU A 24 -2.62 12.98 1.82
N LYS A 25 -1.46 12.41 1.48
CA LYS A 25 -0.40 13.15 0.78
C LYS A 25 -0.90 13.63 -0.58
N ARG A 26 -1.53 12.75 -1.37
CA ARG A 26 -2.08 13.10 -2.69
C ARG A 26 -3.18 14.16 -2.62
N GLU A 27 -4.05 14.08 -1.60
CA GLU A 27 -5.07 15.11 -1.35
C GLU A 27 -4.42 16.48 -1.09
N LYS A 28 -3.37 16.54 -0.24
CA LYS A 28 -2.62 17.76 0.04
C LYS A 28 -1.89 18.30 -1.19
N ASP A 29 -1.21 17.42 -1.93
CA ASP A 29 -0.48 17.80 -3.14
C ASP A 29 -1.43 18.40 -4.19
N ALA A 30 -2.59 17.77 -4.40
CA ALA A 30 -3.60 18.26 -5.33
C ALA A 30 -4.18 19.61 -4.90
N GLN A 31 -4.42 19.82 -3.60
CA GLN A 31 -4.83 21.13 -3.07
C GLN A 31 -3.77 22.21 -3.31
N PHE A 32 -2.49 21.87 -3.18
CA PHE A 32 -1.39 22.80 -3.38
C PHE A 32 -1.16 23.13 -4.87
N THR A 33 -1.28 22.12 -5.76
CA THR A 33 -1.10 22.32 -7.22
C THR A 33 -2.34 22.84 -7.93
N GLY A 34 -3.52 22.79 -7.28
CA GLY A 34 -4.81 23.10 -7.91
C GLY A 34 -5.34 21.98 -8.81
N ASP A 35 -4.75 20.78 -8.73
CA ASP A 35 -5.20 19.62 -9.48
C ASP A 35 -6.44 18.98 -8.83
N THR A 36 -7.20 18.22 -9.63
CA THR A 36 -8.31 17.43 -9.11
C THR A 36 -7.83 16.04 -8.70
N TYR A 37 -8.02 15.69 -7.44
CA TYR A 37 -7.76 14.34 -6.93
C TYR A 37 -9.01 13.79 -6.25
N THR A 38 -9.39 12.58 -6.60
CA THR A 38 -10.48 11.87 -5.94
C THR A 38 -9.88 10.84 -4.99
N SER A 39 -10.05 11.06 -3.69
CA SER A 39 -9.59 10.15 -2.66
C SER A 39 -10.22 8.75 -2.81
N ARG A 40 -9.43 7.72 -2.56
CA ARG A 40 -9.91 6.34 -2.45
C ARG A 40 -10.89 6.14 -1.29
N PHE A 41 -10.79 7.02 -0.30
CA PHE A 41 -11.65 7.04 0.89
C PHE A 41 -12.80 8.03 0.76
N SER A 42 -13.16 8.48 -0.44
CA SER A 42 -14.34 9.29 -0.69
C SER A 42 -15.54 8.44 -1.11
N GLY A 43 -16.75 8.90 -0.73
CA GLY A 43 -18.01 8.23 -1.06
C GLY A 43 -18.33 7.04 -0.17
N SER A 44 -19.26 6.21 -0.61
CA SER A 44 -19.76 5.06 0.14
C SER A 44 -19.12 3.74 -0.29
N TYR A 45 -18.94 2.85 0.65
CA TYR A 45 -18.54 1.46 0.44
C TYR A 45 -19.68 0.54 0.85
N TYR A 46 -19.95 -0.46 0.04
CA TYR A 46 -20.93 -1.50 0.33
C TYR A 46 -20.22 -2.83 0.56
N LEU A 47 -20.56 -3.51 1.64
CA LEU A 47 -20.02 -4.83 1.92
C LEU A 47 -20.37 -5.81 0.81
N PRO A 48 -19.56 -6.84 0.55
CA PRO A 48 -19.77 -7.78 -0.56
C PRO A 48 -21.19 -8.36 -0.64
N HIS A 49 -21.79 -8.65 0.52
CA HIS A 49 -23.15 -9.19 0.58
C HIS A 49 -24.26 -8.15 0.31
N ASP A 50 -23.97 -6.86 0.46
CA ASP A 50 -24.90 -5.76 0.24
C ASP A 50 -24.81 -5.14 -1.16
N ARG A 51 -23.73 -5.44 -1.91
CA ARG A 51 -23.47 -4.82 -3.22
C ARG A 51 -24.61 -5.01 -4.23
N ALA A 52 -25.10 -6.23 -4.35
CA ALA A 52 -26.18 -6.51 -5.29
C ALA A 52 -27.44 -5.69 -4.96
N ARG A 53 -27.74 -5.57 -3.66
CA ARG A 53 -28.86 -4.77 -3.19
C ARG A 53 -28.63 -3.27 -3.38
N ALA A 54 -27.42 -2.79 -3.11
CA ALA A 54 -27.06 -1.39 -3.34
C ALA A 54 -27.17 -1.02 -4.81
N GLN A 55 -26.66 -1.86 -5.73
CA GLN A 55 -26.78 -1.64 -7.17
C GLN A 55 -28.23 -1.60 -7.65
N GLU A 56 -29.11 -2.46 -7.11
CA GLU A 56 -30.54 -2.40 -7.39
C GLU A 56 -31.16 -1.07 -6.93
N LEU A 57 -30.74 -0.60 -5.74
CA LEU A 57 -31.24 0.65 -5.16
C LEU A 57 -30.67 1.90 -5.85
N GLU A 58 -29.52 1.85 -6.44
CA GLU A 58 -28.93 2.95 -7.22
C GLU A 58 -29.68 3.22 -8.52
N GLN A 59 -30.34 2.22 -9.06
CA GLN A 59 -31.15 2.38 -10.28
C GLN A 59 -32.52 2.99 -9.96
N PRO A 60 -32.86 4.17 -10.54
CA PRO A 60 -34.17 4.76 -10.33
C PRO A 60 -35.25 3.88 -10.98
N LYS A 61 -36.33 3.61 -10.23
CA LYS A 61 -37.47 2.84 -10.77
C LYS A 61 -38.34 3.76 -11.60
N PRO A 62 -38.76 3.34 -12.81
CA PRO A 62 -39.74 4.08 -13.59
C PRO A 62 -41.04 4.30 -12.77
N HIS A 63 -41.54 5.52 -12.73
CA HIS A 63 -42.73 5.91 -11.98
C HIS A 63 -42.66 5.78 -10.44
N GLU A 64 -41.45 5.91 -9.88
CA GLU A 64 -41.25 5.88 -8.42
C GLU A 64 -41.98 7.08 -7.75
N THR A 65 -42.75 6.80 -6.69
CA THR A 65 -43.38 7.85 -5.89
C THR A 65 -42.33 8.58 -5.04
N LYS A 66 -42.65 9.83 -4.62
CA LYS A 66 -41.76 10.58 -3.71
C LYS A 66 -41.43 9.80 -2.42
N ALA A 67 -42.43 9.08 -1.88
CA ALA A 67 -42.23 8.25 -0.69
C ALA A 67 -41.31 7.04 -0.97
N GLY A 68 -41.51 6.39 -2.14
CA GLY A 68 -40.66 5.29 -2.60
C GLY A 68 -39.19 5.73 -2.79
N LYS A 69 -38.97 6.86 -3.45
CA LYS A 69 -37.64 7.45 -3.62
C LYS A 69 -36.94 7.70 -2.28
N LYS A 70 -37.66 8.32 -1.32
CA LYS A 70 -37.12 8.57 0.01
C LYS A 70 -36.75 7.28 0.76
N ALA A 71 -37.63 6.27 0.69
CA ALA A 71 -37.35 4.97 1.33
C ALA A 71 -36.12 4.28 0.70
N ARG A 72 -35.97 4.31 -0.62
CA ARG A 72 -34.84 3.78 -1.36
C ARG A 72 -33.53 4.49 -0.98
N GLU A 73 -33.54 5.83 -0.92
CA GLU A 73 -32.39 6.63 -0.53
C GLU A 73 -31.99 6.36 0.94
N GLN A 74 -32.95 6.19 1.84
CA GLN A 74 -32.68 5.84 3.23
C GLN A 74 -32.09 4.44 3.38
N GLU A 75 -32.58 3.46 2.60
CA GLU A 75 -32.04 2.12 2.60
C GLU A 75 -30.61 2.11 2.05
N LEU A 76 -30.36 2.83 0.95
CA LEU A 76 -29.02 2.96 0.36
C LEU A 76 -28.07 3.63 1.34
N GLN A 77 -28.50 4.67 2.04
CA GLN A 77 -27.66 5.32 3.06
C GLN A 77 -27.36 4.39 4.24
N ARG A 78 -28.31 3.52 4.63
CA ARG A 78 -28.10 2.55 5.70
C ARG A 78 -27.11 1.45 5.34
N LEU A 79 -27.11 1.00 4.08
CA LEU A 79 -26.17 -0.01 3.59
C LEU A 79 -24.79 0.56 3.35
N GLY A 80 -24.71 1.84 3.00
CA GLY A 80 -23.45 2.51 2.67
C GLY A 80 -22.62 2.80 3.92
N ILE A 81 -21.35 2.42 3.88
CA ILE A 81 -20.36 2.79 4.87
C ILE A 81 -19.58 3.98 4.30
N ASP A 82 -19.52 5.09 5.02
CA ASP A 82 -18.71 6.23 4.62
C ASP A 82 -17.22 5.80 4.62
N LYS A 83 -16.62 5.82 3.44
CA LYS A 83 -15.21 5.41 3.26
C LYS A 83 -14.24 6.23 4.10
N SER A 84 -14.56 7.47 4.43
CA SER A 84 -13.72 8.30 5.29
C SER A 84 -13.52 7.68 6.67
N THR A 85 -14.50 6.91 7.15
CA THR A 85 -14.42 6.21 8.44
C THR A 85 -13.53 4.96 8.41
N LEU A 86 -13.17 4.49 7.21
CA LEU A 86 -12.34 3.30 6.98
C LEU A 86 -10.85 3.61 6.94
N ARG A 87 -10.48 4.88 7.05
CA ARG A 87 -9.10 5.36 7.10
C ARG A 87 -8.40 4.92 8.39
N TRP A 88 -7.11 4.64 8.31
CA TRP A 88 -6.26 4.44 9.47
C TRP A 88 -6.34 5.61 10.45
N SER A 89 -6.24 6.84 9.96
CA SER A 89 -6.34 8.08 10.75
C SER A 89 -7.65 8.23 11.51
N HIS A 90 -8.74 7.62 11.02
CA HIS A 90 -10.03 7.62 11.70
C HIS A 90 -10.12 6.48 12.73
N PHE A 91 -9.93 5.22 12.29
CA PHE A 91 -10.24 4.11 13.19
C PHE A 91 -9.24 3.95 14.35
N LYS A 92 -8.00 4.45 14.23
CA LYS A 92 -7.05 4.48 15.34
C LYS A 92 -7.51 5.36 16.52
N GLN A 93 -8.46 6.25 16.29
CA GLN A 93 -9.04 7.14 17.33
C GLN A 93 -10.32 6.58 17.95
N LEU A 94 -10.84 5.47 17.44
CA LEU A 94 -12.06 4.87 17.98
C LEU A 94 -11.82 4.32 19.39
N PRO A 95 -12.89 4.29 20.23
CA PRO A 95 -12.84 3.56 21.48
C PRO A 95 -12.39 2.10 21.26
N VAL A 96 -11.61 1.57 22.19
CA VAL A 96 -11.04 0.22 22.08
C VAL A 96 -12.11 -0.84 21.81
N THR A 97 -13.27 -0.69 22.44
CA THR A 97 -14.43 -1.58 22.28
C THR A 97 -14.94 -1.65 20.85
N ASP A 98 -14.87 -0.54 20.11
CA ASP A 98 -15.46 -0.40 18.79
C ASP A 98 -14.43 -0.64 17.69
N MET A 99 -13.16 -0.34 17.98
CA MET A 99 -12.04 -0.40 17.05
C MET A 99 -11.89 -1.78 16.38
N LEU A 100 -11.86 -2.85 17.18
CA LEU A 100 -11.68 -4.19 16.65
C LEU A 100 -12.81 -4.60 15.71
N THR A 101 -14.04 -4.38 16.13
CA THR A 101 -15.23 -4.67 15.32
C THR A 101 -15.25 -3.85 14.04
N HIS A 102 -14.90 -2.57 14.13
CA HIS A 102 -14.83 -1.68 12.99
C HIS A 102 -13.77 -2.13 11.97
N VAL A 103 -12.57 -2.47 12.45
CA VAL A 103 -11.50 -2.94 11.56
C VAL A 103 -11.86 -4.28 10.93
N GLN A 104 -12.32 -5.26 11.70
CA GLN A 104 -12.65 -6.59 11.21
C GLN A 104 -13.81 -6.59 10.22
N GLN A 105 -14.87 -5.84 10.51
CA GLN A 105 -16.13 -5.94 9.76
C GLN A 105 -16.26 -4.88 8.64
N LYS A 106 -15.48 -3.80 8.68
CA LYS A 106 -15.62 -2.68 7.75
C LYS A 106 -14.31 -2.33 7.05
N ALA A 107 -13.26 -1.93 7.79
CA ALA A 107 -12.04 -1.43 7.20
C ALA A 107 -11.26 -2.54 6.47
N PHE A 108 -11.11 -3.73 7.05
CA PHE A 108 -10.40 -4.83 6.41
C PHE A 108 -11.11 -5.38 5.16
N PRO A 109 -12.43 -5.61 5.14
CA PRO A 109 -13.16 -5.92 3.91
C PRO A 109 -12.99 -4.86 2.81
N PHE A 110 -13.02 -3.58 3.16
CA PHE A 110 -12.78 -2.49 2.21
C PHE A 110 -11.38 -2.59 1.59
N ILE A 111 -10.35 -2.82 2.40
CA ILE A 111 -8.97 -2.96 1.93
C ILE A 111 -8.81 -4.15 0.98
N LYS A 112 -9.47 -5.27 1.26
CA LYS A 112 -9.47 -6.45 0.36
C LYS A 112 -10.01 -6.10 -1.04
N ASP A 113 -10.96 -5.20 -1.11
CA ASP A 113 -11.68 -4.82 -2.35
C ASP A 113 -11.11 -3.57 -3.02
N LEU A 114 -10.07 -2.97 -2.46
CA LEU A 114 -9.58 -1.63 -2.80
C LEU A 114 -9.30 -1.40 -4.30
N ASN A 115 -8.86 -2.43 -5.01
CA ASN A 115 -8.51 -2.35 -6.43
C ASN A 115 -9.59 -2.95 -7.36
N GLY A 116 -10.79 -3.19 -6.83
CA GLY A 116 -11.93 -3.75 -7.57
C GLY A 116 -11.81 -5.25 -7.84
N ASP A 117 -12.93 -5.81 -8.30
CA ASP A 117 -13.03 -7.23 -8.60
C ASP A 117 -12.10 -7.62 -9.77
N GLY A 118 -11.38 -8.73 -9.61
CA GLY A 118 -10.50 -9.29 -10.63
C GLY A 118 -9.07 -8.75 -10.64
N SER A 119 -8.72 -7.76 -9.82
CA SER A 119 -7.34 -7.31 -9.69
C SER A 119 -6.45 -8.40 -9.08
N THR A 120 -5.15 -8.41 -9.43
CA THR A 120 -4.19 -9.35 -8.84
C THR A 120 -4.12 -9.20 -7.33
N PHE A 121 -4.17 -7.96 -6.83
CA PHE A 121 -4.20 -7.66 -5.39
C PHE A 121 -5.43 -8.28 -4.72
N THR A 122 -6.63 -8.04 -5.24
CA THR A 122 -7.88 -8.57 -4.67
C THR A 122 -7.88 -10.10 -4.66
N ARG A 123 -7.34 -10.74 -5.71
CA ARG A 123 -7.18 -12.21 -5.74
C ARG A 123 -6.24 -12.72 -4.66
N HIS A 124 -5.10 -12.08 -4.43
CA HIS A 124 -4.18 -12.45 -3.35
C HIS A 124 -4.77 -12.22 -1.97
N MET A 125 -5.55 -11.16 -1.80
CA MET A 125 -6.21 -10.83 -0.54
C MET A 125 -7.50 -11.64 -0.30
N ALA A 126 -7.99 -12.42 -1.29
CA ALA A 126 -9.26 -13.15 -1.17
C ALA A 126 -9.32 -14.05 0.08
N ASN A 127 -8.23 -14.77 0.37
CA ASN A 127 -8.12 -15.69 1.51
C ASN A 127 -7.60 -15.02 2.79
N ALA A 128 -7.27 -13.72 2.74
CA ALA A 128 -6.78 -12.99 3.90
C ALA A 128 -7.87 -12.86 4.98
N VAL A 129 -7.48 -13.13 6.22
CA VAL A 129 -8.36 -13.06 7.38
C VAL A 129 -7.73 -12.20 8.47
N PHE A 130 -8.50 -11.28 9.02
CA PHE A 130 -8.06 -10.47 10.15
C PHE A 130 -8.40 -11.17 11.46
N ILE A 131 -7.36 -11.72 12.13
CA ILE A 131 -7.51 -12.64 13.28
C ILE A 131 -6.95 -12.09 14.60
N ILE A 132 -6.71 -10.80 14.71
CA ILE A 132 -6.29 -10.20 16.00
C ILE A 132 -7.39 -10.50 17.04
N PRO A 133 -7.04 -11.19 18.16
CA PRO A 133 -8.07 -11.80 19.02
C PRO A 133 -8.69 -10.83 20.03
N SER A 134 -8.08 -9.67 20.27
CA SER A 134 -8.61 -8.71 21.24
C SER A 134 -8.37 -7.26 20.84
N ALA A 135 -9.27 -6.41 21.27
CA ALA A 135 -9.22 -4.98 21.01
C ALA A 135 -7.99 -4.31 21.66
N ASN A 136 -7.59 -4.74 22.85
CA ASN A 136 -6.39 -4.22 23.52
C ASN A 136 -5.12 -4.56 22.76
N LEU A 137 -5.04 -5.78 22.17
CA LEU A 137 -3.90 -6.18 21.34
C LEU A 137 -3.83 -5.37 20.06
N LEU A 138 -4.98 -5.12 19.43
CA LEU A 138 -5.05 -4.26 18.25
C LEU A 138 -4.61 -2.83 18.57
N GLN A 139 -5.12 -2.25 19.64
CA GLN A 139 -4.72 -0.92 20.09
C GLN A 139 -3.23 -0.84 20.38
N GLY A 140 -2.67 -1.82 21.09
CA GLY A 140 -1.23 -1.89 21.36
C GLY A 140 -0.39 -1.98 20.09
N ALA A 141 -0.83 -2.80 19.11
CA ALA A 141 -0.15 -2.91 17.82
C ALA A 141 -0.20 -1.58 17.03
N ILE A 142 -1.35 -0.91 17.00
CA ILE A 142 -1.50 0.41 16.37
C ILE A 142 -0.56 1.43 17.02
N GLN A 143 -0.51 1.46 18.36
CA GLN A 143 0.34 2.41 19.08
C GLN A 143 1.82 2.18 18.78
N ILE A 144 2.28 0.94 18.81
CA ILE A 144 3.67 0.59 18.48
C ILE A 144 4.02 0.99 17.04
N ILE A 145 3.11 0.75 16.09
CA ILE A 145 3.30 1.16 14.70
C ILE A 145 3.42 2.69 14.61
N GLU A 146 2.55 3.44 15.28
CA GLU A 146 2.62 4.91 15.29
C GLU A 146 3.95 5.40 15.89
N ASP A 147 4.37 4.85 17.02
CA ASP A 147 5.62 5.24 17.69
C ASP A 147 6.84 4.97 16.81
N ILE A 148 6.90 3.82 16.13
CA ILE A 148 7.98 3.48 15.19
C ILE A 148 8.04 4.50 14.05
N PHE A 149 6.89 4.83 13.44
CA PHE A 149 6.86 5.78 12.33
C PHE A 149 7.25 7.20 12.75
N ILE A 150 6.84 7.65 13.95
CA ILE A 150 7.26 8.94 14.51
C ILE A 150 8.78 8.98 14.72
N GLU A 151 9.36 7.90 15.24
CA GLU A 151 10.82 7.82 15.49
C GLU A 151 11.59 7.88 14.16
N ILE A 152 11.14 7.15 13.15
CA ILE A 152 11.78 7.13 11.83
C ILE A 152 11.66 8.49 11.12
N GLU A 153 10.51 9.15 11.21
CA GLU A 153 10.35 10.52 10.67
C GLU A 153 11.31 11.50 11.35
N ARG A 154 11.51 11.36 12.67
CA ARG A 154 12.45 12.18 13.41
C ARG A 154 13.88 11.95 12.92
N ASP A 155 14.32 10.69 12.85
CA ASP A 155 15.66 10.33 12.39
C ASP A 155 15.92 10.78 10.95
N SER A 156 14.89 10.68 10.07
CA SER A 156 14.97 11.14 8.68
C SER A 156 15.16 12.65 8.56
N ARG A 157 14.52 13.43 9.42
CA ARG A 157 14.69 14.89 9.48
C ARG A 157 16.05 15.31 10.00
N GLU A 158 16.58 14.60 11.02
CA GLU A 158 17.86 14.90 11.64
C GLU A 158 19.05 14.49 10.75
N SER A 159 18.93 13.37 10.03
CA SER A 159 20.01 12.82 9.19
C SER A 159 20.06 13.37 7.77
N GLY A 160 19.03 14.12 7.34
CA GLY A 160 18.93 14.62 5.97
C GLY A 160 18.80 13.52 4.91
N HIS A 161 18.57 12.28 5.33
CA HIS A 161 18.36 11.17 4.43
C HIS A 161 16.91 11.17 3.96
N LEU A 162 16.73 11.14 2.65
CA LEU A 162 15.43 10.99 2.00
C LEU A 162 14.67 9.78 2.55
N HIS A 163 13.37 9.92 2.71
CA HIS A 163 12.42 8.85 3.09
C HIS A 163 12.72 7.57 2.32
N GLN A 164 13.53 6.72 2.93
CA GLN A 164 13.68 5.34 2.48
C GLN A 164 12.37 4.62 2.81
N ASP A 165 12.07 3.57 2.10
CA ASP A 165 10.87 2.76 2.30
C ASP A 165 10.82 2.16 3.71
N ILE A 166 10.38 3.00 4.65
CA ILE A 166 10.26 2.72 6.09
C ILE A 166 9.49 1.44 6.35
N GLN A 167 8.45 1.19 5.56
CA GLN A 167 7.65 -0.01 5.72
C GLN A 167 8.42 -1.26 5.35
N GLY A 168 9.18 -1.20 4.26
CA GLY A 168 10.06 -2.29 3.91
C GLY A 168 11.09 -2.56 4.98
N ASP A 169 11.65 -1.52 5.59
CA ASP A 169 12.67 -1.65 6.65
C ASP A 169 12.07 -2.24 7.94
N VAL A 170 10.87 -1.78 8.35
CA VAL A 170 10.14 -2.35 9.49
C VAL A 170 9.76 -3.81 9.22
N TYR A 171 9.29 -4.11 8.01
CA TYR A 171 8.95 -5.47 7.62
C TYR A 171 10.18 -6.40 7.61
N GLU A 172 11.29 -5.92 7.07
CA GLU A 172 12.56 -6.65 7.06
C GLU A 172 13.07 -6.89 8.49
N MET A 173 12.99 -5.88 9.36
CA MET A 173 13.35 -6.01 10.77
C MET A 173 12.49 -7.10 11.47
N LEU A 174 11.18 -7.08 11.26
CA LEU A 174 10.27 -8.09 11.82
C LEU A 174 10.58 -9.50 11.31
N LEU A 175 10.87 -9.64 10.02
CA LEU A 175 11.26 -10.92 9.43
C LEU A 175 12.61 -11.41 9.97
N ASN A 176 13.56 -10.51 10.19
CA ASN A 176 14.87 -10.84 10.78
C ASN A 176 14.75 -11.30 12.23
N GLU A 177 13.91 -10.62 13.04
CA GLU A 177 13.64 -11.04 14.43
C GLU A 177 13.07 -12.46 14.49
N ILE A 178 12.19 -12.82 13.58
CA ILE A 178 11.61 -14.15 13.53
C ILE A 178 12.59 -15.20 13.02
N SER A 179 13.39 -14.84 12.04
CA SER A 179 14.48 -15.69 11.55
C SER A 179 15.48 -15.98 12.66
N SER A 180 15.84 -14.98 13.45
CA SER A 180 16.74 -15.08 14.61
C SER A 180 16.16 -15.95 15.72
N ALA A 181 14.84 -15.99 15.86
CA ALA A 181 14.13 -16.88 16.78
C ALA A 181 14.12 -18.38 16.33
N GLY A 182 14.79 -18.71 15.24
CA GLY A 182 15.06 -20.10 14.83
C GLY A 182 13.89 -20.85 14.21
N LYS A 183 12.82 -20.18 13.82
CA LYS A 183 11.59 -20.85 13.39
C LYS A 183 11.31 -20.84 11.88
N ASN A 184 11.99 -20.00 11.07
CA ASN A 184 11.95 -20.08 9.60
C ASN A 184 13.10 -19.29 9.00
N GLY A 185 14.11 -19.96 8.49
CA GLY A 185 15.35 -19.35 7.96
C GLY A 185 15.22 -18.80 6.55
N GLN A 186 14.32 -17.87 6.29
CA GLN A 186 14.41 -17.08 5.06
C GLN A 186 15.33 -15.89 5.32
N PHE A 187 16.58 -15.99 4.85
CA PHE A 187 17.51 -14.87 4.85
C PHE A 187 17.16 -13.94 3.69
N ARG A 188 16.79 -12.73 4.00
CA ARG A 188 16.71 -11.64 3.02
C ARG A 188 18.01 -10.86 3.02
N THR A 189 18.52 -10.55 1.84
CA THR A 189 19.66 -9.65 1.72
C THR A 189 19.23 -8.24 2.13
N PRO A 190 19.94 -7.60 3.09
CA PRO A 190 19.60 -6.24 3.50
C PRO A 190 19.61 -5.24 2.35
N ARG A 191 18.71 -4.28 2.35
CA ARG A 191 18.51 -3.33 1.25
C ARG A 191 19.76 -2.54 0.89
N HIS A 192 20.53 -2.11 1.89
CA HIS A 192 21.79 -1.40 1.63
C HIS A 192 22.82 -2.24 0.87
N ILE A 193 22.82 -3.57 1.07
CA ILE A 193 23.65 -4.50 0.29
C ILE A 193 23.10 -4.67 -1.13
N ILE A 194 21.79 -4.79 -1.29
CA ILE A 194 21.15 -4.86 -2.62
C ILE A 194 21.48 -3.60 -3.40
N LYS A 195 21.34 -2.43 -2.80
CA LYS A 195 21.67 -1.14 -3.40
C LYS A 195 23.13 -1.04 -3.79
N LEU A 196 24.04 -1.45 -2.90
CA LEU A 196 25.48 -1.51 -3.19
C LEU A 196 25.76 -2.40 -4.41
N VAL A 197 25.12 -3.57 -4.48
CA VAL A 197 25.28 -4.48 -5.64
C VAL A 197 24.77 -3.83 -6.93
N SER A 198 23.62 -3.17 -6.90
CA SER A 198 23.09 -2.45 -8.07
C SER A 198 24.02 -1.31 -8.52
N GLU A 199 24.59 -0.57 -7.58
CA GLU A 199 25.55 0.49 -7.88
C GLU A 199 26.85 -0.06 -8.51
N LEU A 200 27.37 -1.16 -7.98
CA LEU A 200 28.59 -1.82 -8.50
C LEU A 200 28.38 -2.45 -9.89
N VAL A 201 27.24 -3.12 -10.07
CA VAL A 201 26.88 -3.76 -11.36
C VAL A 201 26.50 -2.73 -12.41
N ASN A 202 25.96 -1.57 -11.98
CA ASN A 202 25.58 -0.45 -12.83
C ASN A 202 24.69 -0.89 -14.02
N PRO A 203 23.54 -1.51 -13.77
CA PRO A 203 22.67 -1.99 -14.84
C PRO A 203 22.17 -0.81 -15.69
N GLN A 204 22.10 -1.02 -17.01
CA GLN A 204 21.71 -0.01 -17.98
C GLN A 204 20.40 -0.39 -18.67
N LEU A 205 19.71 0.61 -19.22
CA LEU A 205 18.54 0.37 -20.08
C LEU A 205 18.90 -0.57 -21.25
N GLY A 206 18.06 -1.58 -21.47
CA GLY A 206 18.27 -2.62 -22.49
C GLY A 206 19.06 -3.83 -22.00
N HIS A 207 19.64 -3.80 -20.79
CA HIS A 207 20.25 -5.00 -20.21
C HIS A 207 19.20 -6.06 -19.89
N ARG A 208 19.57 -7.31 -20.03
CA ARG A 208 18.81 -8.46 -19.55
C ARG A 208 19.35 -8.83 -18.17
N ILE A 209 18.46 -8.80 -17.16
CA ILE A 209 18.81 -9.09 -15.78
C ILE A 209 18.08 -10.36 -15.37
N CYS A 210 18.83 -11.32 -14.83
CA CYS A 210 18.29 -12.59 -14.33
C CYS A 210 18.72 -12.76 -12.88
N ASP A 211 17.74 -13.01 -12.02
CA ASP A 211 17.95 -13.45 -10.65
C ASP A 211 17.44 -14.90 -10.52
N PRO A 212 18.33 -15.90 -10.47
CA PRO A 212 17.92 -17.30 -10.43
C PRO A 212 17.33 -17.74 -9.09
N ALA A 213 17.41 -16.89 -8.06
CA ALA A 213 16.91 -17.15 -6.72
C ALA A 213 16.15 -15.93 -6.18
N CYS A 214 15.28 -15.36 -7.01
CA CYS A 214 14.72 -14.03 -6.83
C CYS A 214 13.94 -13.83 -5.52
N GLY A 215 13.40 -14.87 -4.92
CA GLY A 215 12.54 -14.74 -3.74
C GLY A 215 11.45 -13.69 -3.97
N THR A 216 11.49 -12.59 -3.20
CA THR A 216 10.57 -11.45 -3.35
C THR A 216 11.02 -10.44 -4.41
N ALA A 217 11.94 -10.80 -5.28
CA ALA A 217 12.49 -9.98 -6.37
C ALA A 217 13.24 -8.70 -5.91
N GLY A 218 13.81 -8.70 -4.70
CA GLY A 218 14.48 -7.52 -4.13
C GLY A 218 15.59 -6.96 -5.05
N PHE A 219 16.48 -7.79 -5.58
CA PHE A 219 17.52 -7.37 -6.50
C PHE A 219 16.96 -6.84 -7.83
N LEU A 220 15.91 -7.46 -8.37
CA LEU A 220 15.30 -7.03 -9.62
C LEU A 220 14.58 -5.68 -9.47
N LEU A 221 13.88 -5.48 -8.36
CA LEU A 221 13.21 -4.24 -8.05
C LEU A 221 14.21 -3.09 -7.87
N ASP A 222 15.30 -3.33 -7.16
CA ASP A 222 16.34 -2.30 -6.95
C ASP A 222 17.09 -2.01 -8.27
N ALA A 223 17.43 -3.01 -9.07
CA ALA A 223 18.02 -2.81 -10.40
C ALA A 223 17.11 -1.98 -11.31
N TYR A 224 15.80 -2.24 -11.30
CA TYR A 224 14.81 -1.44 -12.01
C TYR A 224 14.79 0.01 -11.51
N GLN A 225 14.70 0.21 -10.19
CA GLN A 225 14.72 1.53 -9.55
C GLN A 225 16.00 2.30 -9.91
N TYR A 226 17.15 1.63 -9.86
CA TYR A 226 18.43 2.20 -10.24
C TYR A 226 18.43 2.71 -11.68
N ILE A 227 17.99 1.88 -12.64
CA ILE A 227 17.92 2.26 -14.07
C ILE A 227 17.01 3.47 -14.27
N VAL A 228 15.82 3.46 -13.67
CA VAL A 228 14.87 4.57 -13.76
C VAL A 228 15.46 5.86 -13.20
N THR A 229 16.11 5.79 -12.05
CA THR A 229 16.78 6.94 -11.42
C THR A 229 17.90 7.48 -12.31
N GLN A 230 18.74 6.62 -12.91
CA GLN A 230 19.81 7.04 -13.82
C GLN A 230 19.27 7.71 -15.08
N LEU A 231 18.19 7.18 -15.65
CA LEU A 231 17.54 7.79 -16.82
C LEU A 231 17.01 9.19 -16.52
N ALA A 232 16.45 9.34 -15.36
CA ALA A 232 15.92 10.58 -14.90
C ALA A 232 17.00 11.63 -14.65
N VAL A 233 18.10 11.27 -14.00
CA VAL A 233 19.26 12.14 -13.82
C VAL A 233 19.84 12.55 -15.18
N LYS A 234 19.91 11.63 -16.16
CA LYS A 234 20.35 11.95 -17.52
C LYS A 234 19.40 12.90 -18.25
N LYS A 235 18.08 12.72 -18.09
CA LYS A 235 17.06 13.64 -18.66
C LYS A 235 17.10 15.00 -17.95
N ALA A 236 17.24 15.03 -16.63
CA ALA A 236 17.34 16.28 -15.86
C ALA A 236 18.58 17.13 -16.25
N LYS A 237 19.71 16.48 -16.57
CA LYS A 237 20.90 17.17 -17.09
C LYS A 237 20.69 17.78 -18.48
N LYS A 238 19.74 17.24 -19.28
CA LYS A 238 19.41 17.73 -20.62
C LYS A 238 18.27 18.75 -20.64
N SER A 239 17.43 18.76 -19.62
CA SER A 239 16.24 19.62 -19.52
C SER A 239 16.07 20.01 -18.06
N GLN A 240 16.15 21.31 -17.77
CA GLN A 240 16.04 21.85 -16.39
C GLN A 240 14.68 21.62 -15.70
N THR A 241 13.82 20.78 -16.25
CA THR A 241 12.42 20.61 -15.84
C THR A 241 12.12 19.34 -15.02
N PHE A 242 13.10 18.48 -14.77
CA PHE A 242 12.86 17.25 -14.00
C PHE A 242 13.66 17.23 -12.71
N LYS A 243 12.99 17.46 -11.59
CA LYS A 243 13.53 17.16 -10.26
C LYS A 243 12.91 15.84 -9.78
N PRO A 244 13.72 14.92 -9.20
CA PRO A 244 13.16 13.81 -8.42
C PRO A 244 12.29 14.38 -7.32
N ASP A 245 11.15 13.76 -7.04
CA ASP A 245 10.40 14.10 -5.84
C ASP A 245 11.17 13.66 -4.59
N GLU A 246 10.67 14.03 -3.41
CA GLU A 246 11.30 13.73 -2.12
C GLU A 246 11.46 12.23 -1.86
N ASP A 247 10.75 11.37 -2.60
CA ASP A 247 10.84 9.91 -2.54
C ASP A 247 11.85 9.34 -3.56
N GLY A 248 12.55 10.21 -4.32
CA GLY A 248 13.47 9.79 -5.39
C GLY A 248 12.78 9.28 -6.65
N PHE A 249 11.46 9.42 -6.75
CA PHE A 249 10.71 9.06 -7.94
C PHE A 249 10.57 10.25 -8.87
N ILE A 250 10.82 10.01 -10.16
CA ILE A 250 10.54 10.98 -11.19
C ILE A 250 9.12 10.76 -11.68
N ARG A 251 8.23 11.60 -11.18
CA ARG A 251 6.88 11.70 -11.71
C ARG A 251 6.90 12.64 -12.89
N THR A 252 6.73 12.09 -14.08
CA THR A 252 6.45 12.91 -15.25
C THR A 252 4.96 13.18 -15.29
N SER A 253 4.59 14.43 -15.44
CA SER A 253 3.21 14.85 -15.75
C SER A 253 2.70 14.34 -17.11
N VAL A 254 3.55 13.62 -17.85
CA VAL A 254 3.21 13.00 -19.13
C VAL A 254 3.08 11.50 -18.91
N SER A 255 1.85 11.07 -18.61
CA SER A 255 1.47 9.67 -18.58
C SER A 255 1.85 9.01 -19.92
N GLY A 256 2.60 7.93 -19.86
CA GLY A 256 2.76 6.98 -20.97
C GLY A 256 4.13 6.92 -21.65
N GLN A 257 5.02 7.90 -21.52
CA GLN A 257 6.31 7.85 -22.23
C GLN A 257 7.42 7.07 -21.51
N LEU A 258 7.34 6.89 -20.21
CA LEU A 258 8.34 6.09 -19.47
C LEU A 258 8.18 4.58 -19.68
N THR A 259 6.98 4.11 -19.94
CA THR A 259 6.71 2.68 -20.19
C THR A 259 7.16 2.20 -21.58
N GLN A 260 7.32 3.10 -22.54
CA GLN A 260 7.79 2.74 -23.89
C GLN A 260 9.31 2.72 -24.01
N ASP A 261 10.03 3.47 -23.14
CA ASP A 261 11.49 3.54 -23.18
C ASP A 261 12.19 2.52 -22.27
N THR A 262 11.43 1.79 -21.44
CA THR A 262 11.97 0.78 -20.52
C THR A 262 11.89 -0.62 -21.13
N ASN A 263 12.61 -0.89 -22.20
CA ASN A 263 12.82 -2.24 -22.72
C ASN A 263 13.81 -3.05 -21.85
N CYS A 264 13.69 -2.94 -20.51
CA CYS A 264 14.44 -3.78 -19.59
C CYS A 264 13.63 -5.05 -19.33
N LEU A 265 14.14 -6.19 -19.80
CA LEU A 265 13.53 -7.49 -19.52
C LEU A 265 14.08 -8.01 -18.20
N LEU A 266 13.22 -8.10 -17.21
CA LEU A 266 13.51 -8.72 -15.92
C LEU A 266 13.08 -10.19 -16.00
N TYR A 267 13.99 -11.10 -15.70
CA TYR A 267 13.73 -12.54 -15.65
C TYR A 267 13.81 -13.02 -14.21
N THR A 268 12.79 -13.73 -13.79
CA THR A 268 12.77 -14.45 -12.52
C THR A 268 12.74 -15.95 -12.82
N SER A 269 13.41 -16.76 -12.01
CA SER A 269 13.20 -18.19 -12.02
C SER A 269 12.51 -18.59 -10.71
N PRO A 270 11.57 -19.53 -10.73
CA PRO A 270 10.96 -20.03 -9.50
C PRO A 270 12.05 -20.65 -8.62
N SER A 271 11.91 -20.42 -7.30
CA SER A 271 12.79 -21.05 -6.31
C SER A 271 12.55 -22.56 -6.32
N PRO A 272 13.59 -23.39 -6.19
CA PRO A 272 13.43 -24.84 -6.06
C PRO A 272 12.68 -25.30 -4.82
N ARG A 273 12.18 -24.37 -3.99
CA ARG A 273 11.48 -24.64 -2.73
C ARG A 273 10.00 -24.25 -2.73
N ASP A 274 9.45 -23.84 -3.88
CA ASP A 274 8.02 -23.59 -4.04
C ASP A 274 7.26 -24.85 -4.44
#